data_6ca38e648f05f1386d5d8723bc7e5b28
#
_entry.id   6ca38e648f05f1386d5d8723bc7e5b28
#
_cell.length_a   1.000
_cell.length_b   1.000
_cell.length_c   1.000
_cell.angle_alpha   90.00
_cell.angle_beta   90.00
_cell.angle_gamma   90.00
#
_symmetry.space_group_name_H-M   'P 1'
#
loop_
_entity.id
_entity.type
_entity.pdbx_description
1 polymer ?
#
loop_
_entity_poly.entity_id
_entity_poly.type
_entity_poly.pdbx_seq_one_letter_code
_entity_poly.pdbx_strand_id
1 'polypeptide(L)'
;MKRLKITVIVLSALIFLSGCRAKPDGTSSSAEPPTAVAAAGSRNYLTMLYSAADTFNPYTAATNINRQLCRLLYEPLLKTDNSYNISYSLAQSAEVKGKECTVTLKSRYFSDGSALTADDVVYSFNLAKKSNTEYAYKLYEALSATARDSKTVVIKLDRADPYFANTLDFPIIKKGSDTKTDSDGVTHPPIGCGRFKLNDSEDKLITNEHDPGKDRAIKEIRLINAPDSEAVGHYVEIGAADMYYSDISDGNILRMSGKKVNINLNHLIYIGANLSDEQLSLNALRQAISSGLDRKEICRDGYFNNALPANGFFNPAWEAVKSVQNINLQANKEITVENLEEIGYNKLDSAGVRTNGAGKKLKFELLVNKENRLRVTAARIIAKRLSEYGISVNVAEKSFADYTAALSSGNFQLYLAEVAITPNMDISSLITEGGSAAYGIKKPEKKADEKTEQTGSTESTASEAEQTEEQNLTAAELVSGFYAGTNTLADLSSVLQTEMPVIPLCYRTGVLFYNDKIENVNNSSCSDIYFSIDSYSVGE
;
A
#
# COMPACT_ATOMS: atom_id res chain seq x y z
N MET A 1 33.06 -19.85 -51.28
CA MET A 1 33.93 -21.03 -51.10
C MET A 1 34.61 -20.92 -49.73
N LYS A 2 34.76 -22.06 -49.08
CA LYS A 2 35.35 -22.37 -47.76
C LYS A 2 34.42 -22.21 -46.55
N ARG A 3 33.82 -23.37 -46.22
CA ARG A 3 33.17 -23.70 -44.95
C ARG A 3 34.24 -23.93 -43.88
N LEU A 4 34.09 -23.34 -42.70
CA LEU A 4 34.91 -23.71 -41.54
C LEU A 4 34.03 -24.47 -40.56
N LYS A 5 34.38 -25.71 -40.28
CA LYS A 5 33.76 -26.59 -39.30
C LYS A 5 34.39 -26.32 -37.92
N ILE A 6 33.59 -26.04 -36.91
CA ILE A 6 34.05 -26.03 -35.51
C ILE A 6 33.56 -27.29 -34.82
N THR A 7 34.53 -28.04 -34.35
CA THR A 7 34.36 -29.31 -33.62
C THR A 7 34.07 -29.01 -32.15
N VAL A 8 32.96 -29.51 -31.61
CA VAL A 8 32.64 -29.48 -30.19
C VAL A 8 33.25 -30.67 -29.51
N ILE A 9 34.12 -30.47 -28.53
CA ILE A 9 34.67 -31.51 -27.65
C ILE A 9 33.78 -31.58 -26.40
N VAL A 10 33.12 -32.72 -26.22
CA VAL A 10 32.38 -33.07 -25.00
C VAL A 10 33.34 -33.79 -24.06
N LEU A 11 33.57 -33.21 -22.88
CA LEU A 11 34.35 -33.86 -21.82
C LEU A 11 33.39 -34.38 -20.74
N SER A 12 33.21 -35.68 -20.70
CA SER A 12 32.43 -36.39 -19.69
C SER A 12 33.28 -36.63 -18.45
N ALA A 13 32.87 -36.13 -17.28
CA ALA A 13 33.43 -36.53 -16.00
C ALA A 13 32.47 -37.46 -15.25
N LEU A 14 32.88 -38.69 -15.05
CA LEU A 14 32.25 -39.68 -14.18
C LEU A 14 32.51 -39.29 -12.71
N ILE A 15 31.47 -39.22 -11.89
CA ILE A 15 31.60 -39.18 -10.43
C ILE A 15 30.99 -40.47 -9.84
N PHE A 16 31.80 -41.14 -9.06
CA PHE A 16 31.47 -42.37 -8.33
C PHE A 16 30.46 -42.14 -7.22
N LEU A 17 29.44 -42.98 -7.17
CA LEU A 17 28.55 -43.13 -6.01
C LEU A 17 29.21 -44.03 -4.98
N SER A 18 29.40 -43.52 -3.77
CA SER A 18 29.59 -44.33 -2.57
C SER A 18 28.41 -44.08 -1.63
N GLY A 19 27.55 -45.05 -1.50
CA GLY A 19 26.43 -45.02 -0.57
C GLY A 19 26.88 -45.37 0.84
N CYS A 20 26.40 -44.59 1.82
CA CYS A 20 26.28 -45.03 3.22
C CYS A 20 24.88 -44.74 3.71
N ARG A 21 24.22 -45.81 4.16
CA ARG A 21 22.86 -45.85 4.71
C ARG A 21 22.95 -45.66 6.21
N ALA A 22 22.37 -44.61 6.75
CA ALA A 22 22.17 -44.45 8.20
C ALA A 22 20.68 -44.15 8.50
N LYS A 23 20.20 -44.77 9.59
CA LYS A 23 18.83 -44.72 10.10
C LYS A 23 18.47 -43.36 10.66
N PRO A 24 17.17 -43.02 10.76
CA PRO A 24 16.73 -41.77 11.31
C PRO A 24 16.56 -41.88 12.83
N ASP A 25 17.24 -41.03 13.58
CA ASP A 25 16.87 -40.71 14.95
C ASP A 25 16.44 -39.21 14.98
N GLY A 26 15.21 -38.99 15.46
CA GLY A 26 14.63 -37.68 15.55
C GLY A 26 15.17 -36.87 16.71
N THR A 27 15.70 -35.71 16.41
CA THR A 27 15.74 -34.56 17.33
C THR A 27 15.55 -33.30 16.50
N SER A 28 14.48 -32.57 16.76
CA SER A 28 14.20 -31.26 16.21
C SER A 28 15.22 -30.26 16.77
N SER A 29 16.23 -29.95 15.99
CA SER A 29 17.12 -28.82 16.24
C SER A 29 16.52 -27.60 15.53
N SER A 30 16.08 -26.62 16.32
CA SER A 30 15.81 -25.26 15.85
C SER A 30 17.13 -24.67 15.34
N ALA A 31 17.27 -24.56 14.02
CA ALA A 31 18.39 -23.86 13.42
C ALA A 31 18.24 -22.36 13.71
N GLU A 32 19.16 -21.81 14.53
CA GLU A 32 19.38 -20.37 14.60
C GLU A 32 19.78 -19.85 13.20
N PRO A 33 19.31 -18.65 12.80
CA PRO A 33 19.74 -18.05 11.55
C PRO A 33 21.25 -17.82 11.58
N PRO A 34 21.99 -18.10 10.48
CA PRO A 34 23.42 -17.92 10.45
C PRO A 34 23.79 -16.47 10.70
N THR A 35 24.53 -16.20 11.78
CA THR A 35 25.17 -14.91 12.03
C THR A 35 26.17 -14.67 10.88
N ALA A 36 25.94 -13.64 10.07
CA ALA A 36 26.82 -13.29 8.96
C ALA A 36 28.19 -12.85 9.52
N VAL A 37 29.17 -13.73 9.47
CA VAL A 37 30.58 -13.38 9.73
C VAL A 37 31.04 -12.53 8.53
N ALA A 38 31.42 -11.28 8.75
CA ALA A 38 31.95 -10.40 7.73
C ALA A 38 33.15 -11.06 7.02
N ALA A 39 33.09 -11.20 5.71
CA ALA A 39 34.21 -11.66 4.91
C ALA A 39 35.38 -10.65 5.00
N ALA A 40 36.62 -11.13 5.03
CA ALA A 40 37.81 -10.27 5.00
C ALA A 40 37.75 -9.40 3.73
N GLY A 41 37.69 -8.05 3.88
CA GLY A 41 37.53 -7.10 2.78
C GLY A 41 36.13 -6.45 2.69
N SER A 42 35.23 -6.69 3.66
CA SER A 42 33.91 -6.04 3.68
C SER A 42 33.90 -4.80 4.55
N ARG A 43 33.28 -3.70 4.06
CA ARG A 43 33.09 -2.52 4.88
C ARG A 43 31.88 -2.72 5.83
N ASN A 44 31.99 -2.18 7.05
CA ASN A 44 31.00 -2.34 8.11
C ASN A 44 30.07 -1.12 8.27
N TYR A 45 29.96 -0.27 7.25
CA TYR A 45 29.11 0.91 7.25
C TYR A 45 28.34 1.06 5.94
N LEU A 46 27.22 1.78 6.02
CA LEU A 46 26.48 2.29 4.88
C LEU A 46 26.51 3.83 4.89
N THR A 47 26.33 4.43 3.73
CA THR A 47 26.16 5.88 3.58
C THR A 47 24.75 6.17 3.11
N MET A 48 24.01 7.02 3.85
CA MET A 48 22.62 7.39 3.53
C MET A 48 22.43 8.90 3.57
N LEU A 49 21.39 9.39 2.88
CA LEU A 49 21.04 10.81 2.86
C LEU A 49 20.14 11.15 4.04
N TYR A 50 20.29 12.36 4.57
CA TYR A 50 19.38 12.98 5.54
C TYR A 50 19.24 14.47 5.26
N SER A 51 18.26 15.12 5.85
CA SER A 51 18.11 16.57 5.86
C SER A 51 18.42 17.11 7.26
N ALA A 52 19.47 17.91 7.39
CA ALA A 52 19.83 18.56 8.65
C ALA A 52 18.82 19.67 9.06
N ALA A 53 18.00 20.15 8.11
CA ALA A 53 16.92 21.12 8.39
C ALA A 53 15.64 20.45 8.92
N ASP A 54 15.60 19.12 9.00
CA ASP A 54 14.47 18.31 9.47
C ASP A 54 14.88 17.48 10.68
N THR A 55 13.91 16.93 11.38
CA THR A 55 14.13 16.16 12.61
C THR A 55 14.19 14.65 12.36
N PHE A 56 14.74 13.92 13.34
CA PHE A 56 14.58 12.46 13.46
C PHE A 56 13.43 12.06 14.42
N ASN A 57 12.51 12.97 14.75
CA ASN A 57 11.29 12.58 15.46
C ASN A 57 10.29 11.96 14.46
N PRO A 58 9.88 10.68 14.63
CA PRO A 58 9.08 9.96 13.65
C PRO A 58 7.66 10.53 13.46
N TYR A 59 7.20 11.38 14.37
CA TYR A 59 5.86 11.98 14.33
C TYR A 59 5.84 13.41 13.76
N THR A 60 7.02 14.02 13.56
CA THR A 60 7.13 15.39 13.05
C THR A 60 8.10 15.52 11.88
N ALA A 61 8.88 14.50 11.57
CA ALA A 61 9.77 14.47 10.40
C ALA A 61 8.97 14.71 9.10
N ALA A 62 9.36 15.73 8.35
CA ALA A 62 8.68 16.18 7.15
C ALA A 62 9.24 15.54 5.87
N THR A 63 10.57 15.35 5.80
CA THR A 63 11.24 14.81 4.63
C THR A 63 11.13 13.29 4.56
N ASN A 64 11.00 12.74 3.35
CA ASN A 64 10.96 11.29 3.16
C ASN A 64 12.25 10.63 3.62
N ILE A 65 13.42 11.23 3.36
CA ILE A 65 14.72 10.67 3.74
C ILE A 65 14.85 10.52 5.26
N ASN A 66 14.47 11.52 6.08
CA ASN A 66 14.51 11.41 7.53
C ASN A 66 13.47 10.41 8.07
N ARG A 67 12.24 10.41 7.52
CA ARG A 67 11.22 9.40 7.89
C ARG A 67 11.70 7.97 7.65
N GLN A 68 12.46 7.71 6.57
CA GLN A 68 13.01 6.38 6.34
C GLN A 68 14.11 6.03 7.35
N LEU A 69 14.98 6.97 7.73
CA LEU A 69 15.98 6.76 8.76
C LEU A 69 15.35 6.52 10.15
N CYS A 70 14.21 7.14 10.45
CA CYS A 70 13.45 6.87 11.67
C CYS A 70 13.08 5.38 11.83
N ARG A 71 12.90 4.61 10.72
CA ARG A 71 12.64 3.17 10.78
C ARG A 71 13.84 2.34 11.30
N LEU A 72 15.02 2.93 11.36
CA LEU A 72 16.21 2.32 11.95
C LEU A 72 16.39 2.71 13.43
N LEU A 73 15.84 3.86 13.83
CA LEU A 73 15.94 4.40 15.19
C LEU A 73 14.81 3.93 16.11
N TYR A 74 13.63 3.61 15.53
CA TYR A 74 12.43 3.29 16.28
C TYR A 74 11.79 2.01 15.76
N GLU A 75 11.50 1.06 16.66
CA GLU A 75 10.77 -0.16 16.32
C GLU A 75 9.27 0.00 16.56
N PRO A 76 8.43 -0.59 15.70
CA PRO A 76 6.98 -0.66 15.90
C PRO A 76 6.58 -1.87 16.74
N LEU A 77 5.29 -1.98 17.07
CA LEU A 77 4.73 -3.16 17.72
C LEU A 77 4.81 -4.39 16.82
N LEU A 78 4.49 -4.20 15.54
CA LEU A 78 4.56 -5.25 14.51
C LEU A 78 4.86 -4.62 13.14
N LYS A 79 5.21 -5.46 12.18
CA LYS A 79 5.53 -5.12 10.80
C LYS A 79 4.70 -5.97 9.87
N THR A 80 4.42 -5.46 8.68
CA THR A 80 3.78 -6.22 7.60
C THR A 80 4.80 -6.49 6.49
N ASP A 81 4.73 -7.67 5.89
CA ASP A 81 5.49 -8.01 4.69
C ASP A 81 4.82 -7.45 3.40
N ASN A 82 5.41 -7.74 2.24
CA ASN A 82 4.84 -7.34 0.94
C ASN A 82 3.53 -8.05 0.57
N SER A 83 3.09 -9.02 1.35
CA SER A 83 1.79 -9.71 1.23
C SER A 83 0.83 -9.32 2.36
N TYR A 84 1.19 -8.33 3.16
CA TYR A 84 0.45 -7.81 4.31
C TYR A 84 0.27 -8.82 5.46
N ASN A 85 1.12 -9.86 5.53
CA ASN A 85 1.19 -10.74 6.69
C ASN A 85 1.94 -10.05 7.82
N ILE A 86 1.48 -10.29 9.06
CA ILE A 86 2.05 -9.68 10.27
C ILE A 86 3.28 -10.45 10.74
N SER A 87 4.30 -9.72 11.16
CA SER A 87 5.41 -10.18 11.98
C SER A 87 5.52 -9.34 13.25
N TYR A 88 5.71 -10.00 14.40
CA TYR A 88 5.75 -9.34 15.71
C TYR A 88 7.15 -8.79 16.00
N SER A 89 7.27 -7.46 16.13
CA SER A 89 8.50 -6.76 16.54
C SER A 89 8.55 -6.58 18.06
N LEU A 90 8.00 -5.49 18.61
CA LEU A 90 7.92 -5.24 20.04
C LEU A 90 6.77 -5.99 20.71
N ALA A 91 5.70 -6.30 19.98
CA ALA A 91 4.62 -7.12 20.48
C ALA A 91 5.02 -8.60 20.50
N GLN A 92 4.55 -9.33 21.50
CA GLN A 92 4.54 -10.78 21.56
C GLN A 92 3.27 -11.33 20.91
N SER A 93 2.15 -10.65 21.11
CA SER A 93 0.85 -10.94 20.49
C SER A 93 0.03 -9.68 20.31
N ALA A 94 -0.91 -9.72 19.36
CA ALA A 94 -1.97 -8.74 19.18
C ALA A 94 -3.26 -9.49 18.83
N GLU A 95 -4.24 -9.45 19.72
CA GLU A 95 -5.52 -10.16 19.56
C GLU A 95 -6.64 -9.15 19.39
N VAL A 96 -7.36 -9.24 18.27
CA VAL A 96 -8.55 -8.43 18.02
C VAL A 96 -9.79 -9.24 18.31
N LYS A 97 -10.66 -8.73 19.19
CA LYS A 97 -11.97 -9.31 19.53
C LYS A 97 -13.04 -8.23 19.50
N GLY A 98 -13.88 -8.26 18.48
CA GLY A 98 -14.87 -7.21 18.24
C GLY A 98 -14.23 -5.84 18.13
N LYS A 99 -14.56 -4.94 19.05
CA LYS A 99 -14.07 -3.55 19.10
C LYS A 99 -12.86 -3.34 20.03
N GLU A 100 -12.11 -4.38 20.31
CA GLU A 100 -10.94 -4.30 21.21
C GLU A 100 -9.77 -5.07 20.63
N CYS A 101 -8.59 -4.41 20.61
CA CYS A 101 -7.32 -5.04 20.31
C CYS A 101 -6.44 -5.05 21.57
N THR A 102 -6.07 -6.25 22.04
CA THR A 102 -5.18 -6.44 23.18
C THR A 102 -3.79 -6.81 22.69
N VAL A 103 -2.79 -5.98 23.02
CA VAL A 103 -1.39 -6.18 22.65
C VAL A 103 -0.57 -6.54 23.89
N THR A 104 0.16 -7.67 23.83
CA THR A 104 1.13 -8.07 24.86
C THR A 104 2.55 -7.77 24.38
N LEU A 105 3.39 -7.17 25.20
CA LEU A 105 4.74 -6.72 24.85
C LEU A 105 5.80 -7.75 25.20
N LYS A 106 6.80 -7.90 24.32
CA LYS A 106 8.08 -8.56 24.64
C LYS A 106 8.86 -7.73 25.65
N SER A 107 9.82 -8.35 26.37
CA SER A 107 10.80 -7.61 27.14
C SER A 107 11.82 -6.99 26.22
N ARG A 108 11.87 -5.67 26.19
CA ARG A 108 12.74 -4.84 25.33
C ARG A 108 13.26 -3.65 26.11
N TYR A 109 14.33 -3.04 25.61
CA TYR A 109 14.97 -1.87 26.21
C TYR A 109 15.11 -0.76 25.16
N PHE A 110 15.03 0.46 25.61
CA PHE A 110 15.41 1.64 24.83
C PHE A 110 16.94 1.72 24.69
N SER A 111 17.40 2.58 23.79
CA SER A 111 18.83 2.79 23.53
C SER A 111 19.60 3.39 24.72
N ASP A 112 18.91 3.91 25.72
CA ASP A 112 19.47 4.36 26.99
C ASP A 112 19.47 3.28 28.09
N GLY A 113 19.11 2.04 27.78
CA GLY A 113 19.04 0.91 28.70
C GLY A 113 17.81 0.84 29.60
N SER A 114 16.89 1.80 29.53
CA SER A 114 15.63 1.74 30.29
C SER A 114 14.64 0.74 29.65
N ALA A 115 13.84 0.07 30.49
CA ALA A 115 12.86 -0.91 30.03
C ALA A 115 11.70 -0.24 29.29
N LEU A 116 11.27 -0.85 28.17
CA LEU A 116 10.07 -0.47 27.43
C LEU A 116 8.82 -1.02 28.13
N THR A 117 7.83 -0.15 28.29
CA THR A 117 6.56 -0.45 28.98
C THR A 117 5.34 -0.13 28.15
N ALA A 118 4.18 -0.59 28.60
CA ALA A 118 2.89 -0.25 27.98
C ALA A 118 2.58 1.25 27.99
N ASP A 119 3.09 2.00 28.98
CA ASP A 119 2.94 3.47 29.04
C ASP A 119 3.64 4.16 27.87
N ASP A 120 4.79 3.67 27.41
CA ASP A 120 5.52 4.21 26.26
C ASP A 120 4.72 3.96 24.96
N VAL A 121 4.09 2.81 24.86
CA VAL A 121 3.21 2.46 23.73
C VAL A 121 1.98 3.38 23.70
N VAL A 122 1.31 3.58 24.85
CA VAL A 122 0.15 4.49 24.94
C VAL A 122 0.56 5.92 24.60
N TYR A 123 1.72 6.36 25.07
CA TYR A 123 2.27 7.68 24.75
C TYR A 123 2.49 7.84 23.24
N SER A 124 3.19 6.89 22.62
CA SER A 124 3.48 6.86 21.18
C SER A 124 2.21 6.78 20.34
N PHE A 125 1.23 5.97 20.74
CA PHE A 125 -0.09 5.90 20.11
C PHE A 125 -0.79 7.26 20.07
N ASN A 126 -0.78 8.00 21.18
CA ASN A 126 -1.42 9.31 21.23
C ASN A 126 -0.71 10.34 20.35
N LEU A 127 0.62 10.27 20.23
CA LEU A 127 1.38 11.10 19.29
C LEU A 127 1.08 10.71 17.84
N ALA A 128 1.08 9.42 17.52
CA ALA A 128 0.76 8.90 16.20
C ALA A 128 -0.61 9.39 15.70
N LYS A 129 -1.65 9.28 16.55
CA LYS A 129 -3.02 9.75 16.23
C LYS A 129 -3.12 11.25 15.97
N LYS A 130 -2.26 12.05 16.60
CA LYS A 130 -2.27 13.52 16.46
C LYS A 130 -1.29 14.04 15.43
N SER A 131 -0.44 13.17 14.88
CA SER A 131 0.59 13.56 13.91
C SER A 131 -0.01 13.89 12.53
N ASN A 132 0.76 14.63 11.72
CA ASN A 132 0.45 14.82 10.30
C ASN A 132 1.12 13.77 9.41
N THR A 133 1.37 12.57 9.95
CA THR A 133 1.99 11.45 9.24
C THR A 133 0.96 10.40 8.86
N GLU A 134 1.39 9.38 8.09
CA GLU A 134 0.55 8.23 7.72
C GLU A 134 0.00 7.47 8.94
N TYR A 135 0.60 7.58 10.11
CA TYR A 135 0.16 6.87 11.32
C TYR A 135 -1.19 7.37 11.82
N ALA A 136 -1.47 8.68 11.72
CA ALA A 136 -2.78 9.23 12.10
C ALA A 136 -3.90 8.62 11.25
N TYR A 137 -3.65 8.49 9.95
CA TYR A 137 -4.59 7.88 9.02
C TYR A 137 -4.76 6.37 9.27
N LYS A 138 -3.67 5.63 9.52
CA LYS A 138 -3.73 4.20 9.84
C LYS A 138 -4.53 3.91 11.13
N LEU A 139 -4.48 4.82 12.11
CA LEU A 139 -5.13 4.67 13.41
C LEU A 139 -6.50 5.36 13.50
N TYR A 140 -7.12 5.74 12.39
CA TYR A 140 -8.37 6.53 12.44
C TYR A 140 -9.52 5.82 13.17
N GLU A 141 -9.62 4.50 13.08
CA GLU A 141 -10.63 3.69 13.76
C GLU A 141 -10.36 3.47 15.26
N ALA A 142 -9.12 3.67 15.70
CA ALA A 142 -8.79 3.49 17.10
C ALA A 142 -9.26 4.70 17.93
N LEU A 143 -10.11 4.46 18.93
CA LEU A 143 -10.65 5.51 19.80
C LEU A 143 -9.65 5.88 20.89
N SER A 144 -9.05 4.90 21.54
CA SER A 144 -8.14 5.10 22.67
C SER A 144 -7.20 3.90 22.86
N ALA A 145 -6.06 4.14 23.49
CA ALA A 145 -5.17 3.11 24.00
C ALA A 145 -4.97 3.30 25.51
N THR A 146 -4.95 2.22 26.29
CA THR A 146 -4.72 2.23 27.74
C THR A 146 -3.77 1.11 28.15
N ALA A 147 -2.87 1.39 29.06
CA ALA A 147 -2.03 0.39 29.70
C ALA A 147 -2.85 -0.35 30.77
N ARG A 148 -3.02 -1.67 30.63
CA ARG A 148 -3.66 -2.52 31.64
C ARG A 148 -2.67 -2.86 32.75
N ASP A 149 -1.43 -3.08 32.37
CA ASP A 149 -0.27 -3.32 33.21
C ASP A 149 1.00 -2.90 32.44
N SER A 150 2.20 -3.16 32.97
CA SER A 150 3.46 -2.74 32.34
C SER A 150 3.75 -3.40 30.98
N LYS A 151 3.05 -4.48 30.61
CA LYS A 151 3.26 -5.28 29.41
C LYS A 151 2.04 -5.43 28.52
N THR A 152 0.88 -4.93 28.95
CA THR A 152 -0.39 -5.13 28.24
C THR A 152 -1.01 -3.79 27.88
N VAL A 153 -1.25 -3.57 26.59
CA VAL A 153 -1.97 -2.41 26.05
C VAL A 153 -3.32 -2.87 25.50
N VAL A 154 -4.37 -2.14 25.80
CA VAL A 154 -5.71 -2.35 25.26
C VAL A 154 -6.09 -1.15 24.41
N ILE A 155 -6.41 -1.39 23.13
CA ILE A 155 -6.85 -0.39 22.16
C ILE A 155 -8.33 -0.61 21.87
N LYS A 156 -9.15 0.43 22.06
CA LYS A 156 -10.57 0.42 21.72
C LYS A 156 -10.80 0.96 20.32
N LEU A 157 -11.68 0.29 19.57
CA LEU A 157 -12.04 0.63 18.19
C LEU A 157 -13.48 1.17 18.13
N ASP A 158 -13.78 1.99 17.14
CA ASP A 158 -15.12 2.49 16.87
C ASP A 158 -16.02 1.43 16.24
N ARG A 159 -15.43 0.49 15.48
CA ARG A 159 -16.10 -0.69 14.89
C ARG A 159 -15.26 -1.95 15.07
N ALA A 160 -15.86 -3.11 14.81
CA ALA A 160 -15.13 -4.36 14.70
C ALA A 160 -14.23 -4.32 13.45
N ASP A 161 -12.98 -4.75 13.59
CA ASP A 161 -12.03 -4.88 12.49
C ASP A 161 -11.02 -6.00 12.79
N PRO A 162 -11.19 -7.20 12.22
CA PRO A 162 -10.28 -8.33 12.47
C PRO A 162 -8.85 -8.09 11.94
N TYR A 163 -8.66 -7.13 11.04
CA TYR A 163 -7.36 -6.78 10.44
C TYR A 163 -6.70 -5.56 11.09
N PHE A 164 -7.31 -4.98 12.13
CA PHE A 164 -6.78 -3.77 12.78
C PHE A 164 -5.32 -3.91 13.23
N ALA A 165 -4.89 -5.09 13.64
CA ALA A 165 -3.50 -5.32 14.06
C ALA A 165 -2.48 -4.93 12.96
N ASN A 166 -2.83 -4.99 11.67
CA ASN A 166 -1.97 -4.59 10.55
C ASN A 166 -1.62 -3.08 10.55
N THR A 167 -2.37 -2.26 11.32
CA THR A 167 -2.15 -0.82 11.41
C THR A 167 -1.18 -0.42 12.53
N LEU A 168 -0.69 -1.38 13.33
CA LEU A 168 0.13 -1.14 14.52
C LEU A 168 1.64 -1.07 14.19
N ASP A 169 2.00 -0.54 13.03
CA ASP A 169 3.38 -0.34 12.58
C ASP A 169 3.93 1.07 12.91
N PHE A 170 3.28 1.80 13.82
CA PHE A 170 3.75 3.10 14.28
C PHE A 170 4.96 2.97 15.21
N PRO A 171 5.96 3.88 15.10
CA PRO A 171 7.18 3.84 15.90
C PRO A 171 6.92 4.02 17.40
N ILE A 172 7.64 3.27 18.24
CA ILE A 172 7.57 3.46 19.71
C ILE A 172 8.76 4.28 20.19
N ILE A 173 8.48 5.38 20.89
CA ILE A 173 9.46 6.25 21.54
C ILE A 173 9.30 6.18 23.07
N LYS A 174 10.35 6.47 23.79
CA LYS A 174 10.30 6.59 25.27
C LYS A 174 9.43 7.78 25.66
N LYS A 175 8.48 7.55 26.55
CA LYS A 175 7.53 8.54 27.05
C LYS A 175 8.24 9.82 27.51
N GLY A 176 7.84 10.96 26.90
CA GLY A 176 8.34 12.30 27.24
C GLY A 176 9.77 12.60 26.81
N SER A 177 10.42 11.72 26.00
CA SER A 177 11.77 12.00 25.49
C SER A 177 11.77 12.98 24.33
N ASP A 178 10.66 13.13 23.61
CA ASP A 178 10.47 14.00 22.46
C ASP A 178 10.32 15.49 22.81
N THR A 179 10.10 15.79 24.09
CA THR A 179 9.92 17.17 24.61
C THR A 179 11.07 17.63 25.50
N LYS A 180 12.10 16.79 25.69
CA LYS A 180 13.26 17.15 26.49
C LYS A 180 14.18 18.08 25.72
N THR A 181 14.58 19.17 26.37
CA THR A 181 15.63 20.10 25.92
C THR A 181 16.86 19.94 26.80
N ASP A 182 18.03 20.18 26.20
CA ASP A 182 19.28 20.27 26.94
C ASP A 182 19.43 21.63 27.67
N SER A 183 20.61 21.87 28.29
CA SER A 183 20.93 23.12 28.96
C SER A 183 20.91 24.34 28.04
N ASP A 184 21.11 24.14 26.75
CA ASP A 184 21.17 25.18 25.72
C ASP A 184 19.82 25.42 25.04
N GLY A 185 18.76 24.68 25.50
CA GLY A 185 17.39 24.77 24.98
C GLY A 185 17.17 24.03 23.66
N VAL A 186 18.09 23.16 23.25
CA VAL A 186 17.97 22.36 22.05
C VAL A 186 17.14 21.10 22.33
N THR A 187 16.16 20.84 21.48
CA THR A 187 15.37 19.60 21.54
C THR A 187 16.05 18.53 20.71
N HIS A 188 16.41 17.44 21.35
CA HIS A 188 17.04 16.28 20.71
C HIS A 188 15.99 15.30 20.17
N PRO A 189 16.35 14.45 19.18
CA PRO A 189 15.52 13.34 18.74
C PRO A 189 15.09 12.44 19.89
N PRO A 190 13.84 11.92 19.90
CA PRO A 190 13.37 11.08 21.00
C PRO A 190 14.18 9.78 21.14
N ILE A 191 14.20 9.23 22.35
CA ILE A 191 14.88 7.97 22.63
C ILE A 191 14.05 6.82 22.05
N GLY A 192 14.68 6.05 21.14
CA GLY A 192 14.10 4.90 20.47
C GLY A 192 14.63 3.57 20.97
N CYS A 193 14.04 2.49 20.47
CA CYS A 193 14.44 1.10 20.70
C CYS A 193 14.77 0.38 19.38
N GLY A 194 15.17 1.13 18.36
CA GLY A 194 15.48 0.61 17.03
C GLY A 194 16.82 -0.13 16.96
N ARG A 195 17.11 -0.62 15.76
CA ARG A 195 18.35 -1.35 15.45
C ARG A 195 19.61 -0.48 15.57
N PHE A 196 19.44 0.82 15.39
CA PHE A 196 20.48 1.84 15.51
C PHE A 196 20.02 2.94 16.45
N LYS A 197 20.98 3.74 16.93
CA LYS A 197 20.77 4.99 17.66
C LYS A 197 21.66 6.07 17.05
N LEU A 198 21.32 7.33 17.25
CA LEU A 198 22.23 8.44 16.94
C LEU A 198 23.44 8.38 17.88
N ASN A 199 24.61 8.77 17.39
CA ASN A 199 25.77 9.04 18.23
C ASN A 199 25.60 10.39 18.95
N ASP A 200 26.51 10.71 19.87
CA ASP A 200 26.41 11.94 20.68
C ASP A 200 26.45 13.24 19.86
N SER A 201 27.06 13.22 18.67
CA SER A 201 27.13 14.36 17.76
C SER A 201 25.94 14.43 16.78
N GLU A 202 25.04 13.45 16.80
CA GLU A 202 23.88 13.30 15.90
C GLU A 202 24.20 13.36 14.39
N ASP A 203 25.46 13.03 14.02
CA ASP A 203 25.95 13.07 12.63
C ASP A 203 26.01 11.70 11.95
N LYS A 204 25.71 10.62 12.69
CA LYS A 204 25.64 9.23 12.21
C LYS A 204 24.79 8.35 13.09
N LEU A 205 24.35 7.22 12.52
CA LEU A 205 23.70 6.18 13.31
C LEU A 205 24.73 5.10 13.64
N ILE A 206 24.72 4.64 14.88
CA ILE A 206 25.55 3.55 15.38
C ILE A 206 24.67 2.42 15.89
N THR A 207 25.19 1.19 15.91
CA THR A 207 24.45 0.03 16.42
C THR A 207 23.96 0.29 17.85
N ASN A 208 22.66 0.01 18.09
CA ASN A 208 22.09 0.04 19.43
C ASN A 208 22.51 -1.23 20.18
N GLU A 209 23.25 -1.09 21.29
CA GLU A 209 23.76 -2.18 22.11
C GLU A 209 22.67 -2.99 22.83
N HIS A 210 21.47 -2.42 22.94
CA HIS A 210 20.30 -3.06 23.57
C HIS A 210 19.39 -3.76 22.55
N ASP A 211 19.70 -3.64 21.24
CA ASP A 211 18.97 -4.37 20.19
C ASP A 211 19.45 -5.84 20.13
N PRO A 212 18.52 -6.81 19.99
CA PRO A 212 18.89 -8.23 19.83
C PRO A 212 19.82 -8.52 18.66
N GLY A 213 19.70 -7.76 17.57
CA GLY A 213 20.52 -7.87 16.36
C GLY A 213 21.82 -7.06 16.40
N LYS A 214 22.30 -6.65 17.58
CA LYS A 214 23.50 -5.79 17.76
C LYS A 214 24.79 -6.32 17.10
N ASP A 215 24.89 -7.63 16.86
CA ASP A 215 26.05 -8.27 16.26
C ASP A 215 26.07 -8.26 14.73
N ARG A 216 25.12 -7.53 14.09
CA ARG A 216 25.05 -7.34 12.63
C ARG A 216 26.36 -6.85 12.04
N ALA A 217 26.60 -7.15 10.74
CA ALA A 217 27.84 -6.75 10.05
C ALA A 217 27.94 -5.23 9.89
N ILE A 218 26.82 -4.54 9.60
CA ILE A 218 26.78 -3.06 9.49
C ILE A 218 26.71 -2.46 10.90
N LYS A 219 27.77 -1.76 11.30
CA LYS A 219 27.89 -1.14 12.63
C LYS A 219 27.56 0.35 12.62
N GLU A 220 27.66 1.02 11.48
CA GLU A 220 27.53 2.46 11.34
C GLU A 220 26.76 2.82 10.07
N ILE A 221 25.93 3.86 10.13
CA ILE A 221 25.34 4.52 8.97
C ILE A 221 25.80 5.96 8.97
N ARG A 222 26.62 6.31 7.99
CA ARG A 222 27.13 7.68 7.77
C ARG A 222 26.07 8.49 7.07
N LEU A 223 25.87 9.71 7.53
CA LEU A 223 24.84 10.59 7.02
C LEU A 223 25.45 11.69 6.14
N ILE A 224 24.90 11.85 4.93
CA ILE A 224 25.21 12.97 4.02
C ILE A 224 24.02 13.92 4.01
N ASN A 225 24.27 15.18 4.38
CA ASN A 225 23.21 16.19 4.36
C ASN A 225 22.81 16.54 2.92
N ALA A 226 21.53 16.33 2.61
CA ALA A 226 20.88 16.76 1.38
C ALA A 226 19.80 17.80 1.74
N PRO A 227 20.09 19.10 1.57
CA PRO A 227 19.23 20.17 2.07
C PRO A 227 17.88 20.27 1.34
N ASP A 228 17.80 19.79 0.11
CA ASP A 228 16.63 19.88 -0.75
C ASP A 228 16.55 18.69 -1.75
N SER A 229 15.49 18.66 -2.52
CA SER A 229 15.23 17.58 -3.50
C SER A 229 16.23 17.58 -4.67
N GLU A 230 16.84 18.71 -5.02
CA GLU A 230 17.85 18.80 -6.07
C GLU A 230 19.14 18.14 -5.59
N ALA A 231 19.56 18.43 -4.36
CA ALA A 231 20.70 17.78 -3.71
C ALA A 231 20.48 16.27 -3.56
N VAL A 232 19.27 15.83 -3.15
CA VAL A 232 18.91 14.40 -3.12
C VAL A 232 19.08 13.77 -4.49
N GLY A 233 18.52 14.38 -5.54
CA GLY A 233 18.65 13.92 -6.92
C GLY A 233 20.09 13.77 -7.36
N HIS A 234 20.91 14.78 -7.10
CA HIS A 234 22.34 14.81 -7.43
C HIS A 234 23.11 13.69 -6.69
N TYR A 235 22.96 13.58 -5.37
CA TYR A 235 23.68 12.56 -4.59
C TYR A 235 23.26 11.12 -4.96
N VAL A 236 22.00 10.91 -5.31
CA VAL A 236 21.52 9.61 -5.81
C VAL A 236 22.13 9.31 -7.18
N GLU A 237 22.16 10.28 -8.09
CA GLU A 237 22.67 10.09 -9.45
C GLU A 237 24.19 9.78 -9.47
N ILE A 238 24.99 10.47 -8.66
CA ILE A 238 26.44 10.22 -8.57
C ILE A 238 26.80 9.01 -7.69
N GLY A 239 25.79 8.33 -7.07
CA GLY A 239 26.02 7.17 -6.21
C GLY A 239 26.71 7.49 -4.88
N ALA A 240 26.54 8.70 -4.34
CA ALA A 240 27.09 9.09 -3.03
C ALA A 240 26.39 8.37 -1.88
N ALA A 241 25.11 8.03 -2.04
CA ALA A 241 24.36 7.21 -1.10
C ALA A 241 24.40 5.73 -1.49
N ASP A 242 24.51 4.86 -0.52
CA ASP A 242 24.49 3.41 -0.74
C ASP A 242 23.08 2.86 -0.95
N MET A 243 22.09 3.51 -0.36
CA MET A 243 20.68 3.14 -0.48
C MET A 243 19.81 4.39 -0.56
N TYR A 244 18.76 4.32 -1.37
CA TYR A 244 17.77 5.37 -1.49
C TYR A 244 16.39 4.79 -1.76
N TYR A 245 15.40 5.19 -0.98
CA TYR A 245 14.01 4.81 -1.19
C TYR A 245 13.19 6.00 -1.72
N SER A 246 12.42 5.73 -2.77
CA SER A 246 11.42 6.66 -3.30
C SER A 246 10.07 5.97 -3.38
N ASP A 247 9.03 6.64 -2.92
CA ASP A 247 7.65 6.19 -3.10
C ASP A 247 7.06 6.66 -4.45
N ILE A 248 7.81 7.47 -5.23
CA ILE A 248 7.41 8.03 -6.53
C ILE A 248 6.05 8.78 -6.54
N SER A 249 5.58 9.22 -5.37
CA SER A 249 4.28 9.89 -5.23
C SER A 249 4.21 11.23 -5.96
N ASP A 250 5.33 11.90 -6.13
CA ASP A 250 5.49 13.16 -6.88
C ASP A 250 5.47 12.98 -8.41
N GLY A 251 5.45 11.73 -8.89
CA GLY A 251 5.50 11.40 -10.32
C GLY A 251 6.90 11.44 -10.93
N ASN A 252 7.96 11.55 -10.11
CA ASN A 252 9.35 11.52 -10.55
C ASN A 252 10.00 10.18 -10.18
N ILE A 253 10.73 9.61 -11.13
CA ILE A 253 11.51 8.40 -10.91
C ILE A 253 12.99 8.80 -11.02
N LEU A 254 13.66 8.89 -9.87
CA LEU A 254 15.11 9.08 -9.83
C LEU A 254 15.80 7.81 -10.32
N ARG A 255 16.95 7.97 -10.97
CA ARG A 255 17.79 6.86 -11.43
C ARG A 255 19.03 6.80 -10.56
N MET A 256 19.24 5.68 -9.91
CA MET A 256 20.46 5.35 -9.20
C MET A 256 21.11 4.15 -9.91
N SER A 257 22.44 4.19 -10.08
CA SER A 257 23.20 3.02 -10.52
C SER A 257 23.14 1.95 -9.45
N GLY A 258 22.97 0.68 -9.86
CA GLY A 258 22.91 -0.44 -8.93
C GLY A 258 21.64 -1.27 -9.07
N LYS A 259 21.34 -2.01 -8.01
CA LYS A 259 20.18 -2.90 -7.92
C LYS A 259 18.95 -2.13 -7.41
N LYS A 260 17.76 -2.67 -7.67
CA LYS A 260 16.51 -2.14 -7.13
C LYS A 260 15.55 -3.24 -6.69
N VAL A 261 14.74 -2.92 -5.70
CA VAL A 261 13.60 -3.73 -5.23
C VAL A 261 12.34 -2.87 -5.26
N ASN A 262 11.26 -3.39 -5.83
CA ASN A 262 9.95 -2.74 -5.74
C ASN A 262 9.31 -3.08 -4.39
N ILE A 263 8.80 -2.06 -3.72
CA ILE A 263 8.10 -2.15 -2.43
C ILE A 263 6.61 -2.00 -2.68
N ASN A 264 5.82 -3.00 -2.32
CA ASN A 264 4.38 -2.92 -2.46
C ASN A 264 3.82 -1.84 -1.54
N LEU A 265 3.11 -0.87 -2.14
CA LEU A 265 2.34 0.15 -1.43
C LEU A 265 0.86 -0.17 -1.58
N ASN A 266 0.07 0.10 -0.56
CA ASN A 266 -1.37 -0.05 -0.66
C ASN A 266 -2.03 1.23 -1.21
N HIS A 267 -1.47 1.74 -2.32
CA HIS A 267 -1.88 2.95 -3.00
C HIS A 267 -2.58 2.61 -4.32
N LEU A 268 -3.92 2.62 -4.30
CA LEU A 268 -4.74 2.33 -5.47
C LEU A 268 -4.83 3.54 -6.40
N ILE A 269 -4.45 3.34 -7.65
CA ILE A 269 -4.71 4.25 -8.77
C ILE A 269 -6.03 3.82 -9.41
N TYR A 270 -6.95 4.76 -9.60
CA TYR A 270 -8.29 4.45 -10.10
C TYR A 270 -8.87 5.59 -10.94
N ILE A 271 -9.86 5.26 -11.78
CA ILE A 271 -10.73 6.25 -12.40
C ILE A 271 -11.98 6.35 -11.53
N GLY A 272 -12.27 7.56 -11.05
CA GLY A 272 -13.56 7.88 -10.45
C GLY A 272 -14.51 8.47 -11.47
N ALA A 273 -15.82 8.26 -11.27
CA ALA A 273 -16.87 8.74 -12.13
C ALA A 273 -17.89 9.57 -11.34
N ASN A 274 -18.41 10.62 -11.93
CA ASN A 274 -19.54 11.35 -11.36
C ASN A 274 -20.84 10.58 -11.62
N LEU A 275 -21.33 9.87 -10.64
CA LEU A 275 -22.54 9.05 -10.74
C LEU A 275 -23.84 9.91 -10.85
N SER A 276 -23.71 11.25 -10.84
CA SER A 276 -24.82 12.15 -11.20
C SER A 276 -24.96 12.35 -12.71
N ASP A 277 -23.93 11.99 -13.49
CA ASP A 277 -24.01 12.00 -14.96
C ASP A 277 -24.86 10.81 -15.41
N GLU A 278 -25.86 11.09 -16.25
CA GLU A 278 -26.84 10.09 -16.75
C GLU A 278 -26.17 8.86 -17.40
N GLN A 279 -25.07 9.05 -18.14
CA GLN A 279 -24.36 7.95 -18.80
C GLN A 279 -23.48 7.21 -17.80
N LEU A 280 -22.73 7.94 -16.97
CA LEU A 280 -21.79 7.34 -16.00
C LEU A 280 -22.48 6.69 -14.80
N SER A 281 -23.77 6.98 -14.55
CA SER A 281 -24.58 6.25 -13.57
C SER A 281 -24.85 4.80 -13.97
N LEU A 282 -24.76 4.46 -15.27
CA LEU A 282 -24.97 3.09 -15.77
C LEU A 282 -23.79 2.19 -15.40
N ASN A 283 -24.05 1.13 -14.63
CA ASN A 283 -23.02 0.15 -14.24
C ASN A 283 -22.35 -0.48 -15.47
N ALA A 284 -23.14 -0.86 -16.48
CA ALA A 284 -22.64 -1.47 -17.70
C ALA A 284 -21.64 -0.56 -18.44
N LEU A 285 -21.85 0.79 -18.44
CA LEU A 285 -20.86 1.70 -19.04
C LEU A 285 -19.55 1.70 -18.24
N ARG A 286 -19.60 1.73 -16.91
CA ARG A 286 -18.38 1.69 -16.08
C ARG A 286 -17.65 0.35 -16.21
N GLN A 287 -18.40 -0.75 -16.33
CA GLN A 287 -17.84 -2.08 -16.62
C GLN A 287 -17.23 -2.14 -18.03
N ALA A 288 -17.86 -1.52 -19.05
CA ALA A 288 -17.28 -1.40 -20.38
C ALA A 288 -15.97 -0.60 -20.37
N ILE A 289 -15.93 0.55 -19.66
CA ILE A 289 -14.69 1.30 -19.47
C ILE A 289 -13.62 0.43 -18.80
N SER A 290 -13.98 -0.30 -17.75
CA SER A 290 -13.06 -1.18 -17.01
C SER A 290 -12.49 -2.29 -17.89
N SER A 291 -13.35 -3.02 -18.63
CA SER A 291 -12.94 -4.15 -19.48
C SER A 291 -12.24 -3.71 -20.79
N GLY A 292 -12.37 -2.44 -21.17
CA GLY A 292 -11.64 -1.86 -22.29
C GLY A 292 -10.19 -1.48 -22.00
N LEU A 293 -9.74 -1.57 -20.73
CA LEU A 293 -8.42 -1.11 -20.28
C LEU A 293 -7.45 -2.27 -20.02
N ASP A 294 -6.29 -2.24 -20.68
CA ASP A 294 -5.17 -3.14 -20.36
C ASP A 294 -4.37 -2.57 -19.20
N ARG A 295 -4.59 -3.11 -18.00
CA ARG A 295 -3.91 -2.70 -16.77
C ARG A 295 -2.42 -2.99 -16.78
N LYS A 296 -1.99 -4.05 -17.50
CA LYS A 296 -0.56 -4.36 -17.67
C LYS A 296 0.15 -3.31 -18.51
N GLU A 297 -0.51 -2.81 -19.57
CA GLU A 297 0.02 -1.69 -20.37
C GLU A 297 0.11 -0.41 -19.53
N ILE A 298 -0.92 -0.09 -18.74
CA ILE A 298 -0.90 1.08 -17.85
C ILE A 298 0.27 0.98 -16.86
N CYS A 299 0.50 -0.19 -16.25
CA CYS A 299 1.63 -0.41 -15.35
C CYS A 299 2.98 -0.29 -16.05
N ARG A 300 3.12 -0.87 -17.25
CA ARG A 300 4.37 -0.88 -18.01
C ARG A 300 4.71 0.50 -18.55
N ASP A 301 3.79 1.14 -19.25
CA ASP A 301 4.05 2.34 -20.04
C ASP A 301 3.67 3.62 -19.28
N GLY A 302 2.65 3.58 -18.42
CA GLY A 302 2.22 4.70 -17.57
C GLY A 302 3.07 4.85 -16.31
N TYR A 303 3.43 3.73 -15.67
CA TYR A 303 4.17 3.70 -14.40
C TYR A 303 5.56 3.09 -14.51
N PHE A 304 6.06 2.80 -15.71
CA PHE A 304 7.41 2.24 -15.96
C PHE A 304 7.72 1.02 -15.09
N ASN A 305 6.76 0.09 -14.99
CA ASN A 305 6.78 -1.11 -14.13
C ASN A 305 6.93 -0.83 -12.61
N ASN A 306 6.52 0.37 -12.16
CA ASN A 306 6.45 0.68 -10.72
C ASN A 306 5.00 0.67 -10.22
N ALA A 307 4.22 -0.28 -10.70
CA ALA A 307 2.86 -0.56 -10.23
C ALA A 307 2.52 -2.03 -10.49
N LEU A 308 1.59 -2.56 -9.69
CA LEU A 308 0.98 -3.87 -9.88
C LEU A 308 -0.40 -3.70 -10.52
N PRO A 309 -0.75 -4.43 -11.59
CA PRO A 309 -2.08 -4.34 -12.18
C PRO A 309 -3.15 -4.79 -11.17
N ALA A 310 -4.21 -4.01 -11.02
CA ALA A 310 -5.34 -4.38 -10.17
C ALA A 310 -6.13 -5.53 -10.80
N ASN A 311 -6.42 -6.56 -10.00
CA ASN A 311 -7.34 -7.65 -10.39
C ASN A 311 -8.74 -7.42 -9.83
N GLY A 312 -8.90 -6.52 -8.85
CA GLY A 312 -10.10 -6.16 -8.13
C GLY A 312 -9.89 -4.87 -7.34
N PHE A 313 -10.67 -4.67 -6.30
CA PHE A 313 -10.64 -3.48 -5.46
C PHE A 313 -9.60 -3.56 -4.33
N PHE A 314 -9.02 -4.71 -4.10
CA PHE A 314 -7.99 -4.93 -3.08
C PHE A 314 -6.62 -5.18 -3.72
N ASN A 315 -5.56 -4.88 -2.98
CA ASN A 315 -4.20 -5.07 -3.46
C ASN A 315 -3.96 -6.55 -3.82
N PRO A 316 -3.55 -6.86 -5.07
CA PRO A 316 -3.33 -8.25 -5.50
C PRO A 316 -2.22 -8.97 -4.73
N ALA A 317 -1.37 -8.24 -4.01
CA ALA A 317 -0.36 -8.82 -3.13
C ALA A 317 -0.95 -9.35 -1.81
N TRP A 318 -2.12 -8.87 -1.39
CA TRP A 318 -2.77 -9.33 -0.15
C TRP A 318 -3.16 -10.81 -0.24
N GLU A 319 -2.66 -11.61 0.71
CA GLU A 319 -2.82 -13.06 0.66
C GLU A 319 -4.28 -13.52 0.61
N ALA A 320 -5.18 -12.84 1.35
CA ALA A 320 -6.60 -13.19 1.39
C ALA A 320 -7.29 -13.06 0.02
N VAL A 321 -6.86 -12.12 -0.83
CA VAL A 321 -7.43 -11.94 -2.17
C VAL A 321 -7.12 -13.13 -3.09
N LYS A 322 -6.01 -13.82 -2.89
CA LYS A 322 -5.61 -14.98 -3.72
C LYS A 322 -6.59 -16.15 -3.59
N SER A 323 -7.32 -16.24 -2.48
CA SER A 323 -8.34 -17.27 -2.25
C SER A 323 -9.68 -16.96 -2.90
N VAL A 324 -9.91 -15.70 -3.33
CA VAL A 324 -11.18 -15.27 -3.93
C VAL A 324 -11.19 -15.61 -5.42
N GLN A 325 -12.09 -16.51 -5.81
CA GLN A 325 -12.29 -16.88 -7.21
C GLN A 325 -13.15 -15.83 -7.93
N ASN A 326 -13.04 -15.77 -9.27
CA ASN A 326 -13.85 -14.92 -10.15
C ASN A 326 -13.61 -13.40 -10.04
N ILE A 327 -12.56 -12.95 -9.34
CA ILE A 327 -12.11 -11.56 -9.44
C ILE A 327 -11.27 -11.42 -10.71
N ASN A 328 -11.79 -10.74 -11.73
CA ASN A 328 -11.06 -10.55 -12.97
C ASN A 328 -11.40 -9.22 -13.64
N LEU A 329 -10.51 -8.24 -13.48
CA LEU A 329 -10.60 -6.94 -14.17
C LEU A 329 -9.68 -6.89 -15.41
N GLN A 330 -9.40 -8.01 -16.07
CA GLN A 330 -8.58 -8.02 -17.29
C GLN A 330 -9.33 -7.41 -18.47
N ALA A 331 -8.52 -6.85 -19.40
CA ALA A 331 -9.05 -6.36 -20.66
C ALA A 331 -9.78 -7.49 -21.42
N ASN A 332 -11.01 -7.22 -21.84
CA ASN A 332 -11.83 -8.15 -22.60
C ASN A 332 -12.70 -7.37 -23.62
N LYS A 333 -12.38 -7.56 -24.89
CA LYS A 333 -13.03 -6.84 -25.99
C LYS A 333 -14.50 -7.21 -26.11
N GLU A 334 -14.81 -8.49 -25.97
CA GLU A 334 -16.17 -9.03 -26.11
C GLU A 334 -17.07 -8.41 -25.04
N ILE A 335 -16.68 -8.50 -23.77
CA ILE A 335 -17.41 -7.91 -22.63
C ILE A 335 -17.56 -6.39 -22.79
N THR A 336 -16.52 -5.70 -23.30
CA THR A 336 -16.58 -4.25 -23.52
C THR A 336 -17.66 -3.91 -24.55
N VAL A 337 -17.69 -4.63 -25.67
CA VAL A 337 -18.67 -4.39 -26.75
C VAL A 337 -20.07 -4.77 -26.29
N GLU A 338 -20.26 -5.92 -25.64
CA GLU A 338 -21.54 -6.39 -25.10
C GLU A 338 -22.17 -5.37 -24.15
N ASN A 339 -21.42 -4.90 -23.18
CA ASN A 339 -21.89 -3.89 -22.21
C ASN A 339 -22.29 -2.56 -22.91
N LEU A 340 -21.55 -2.13 -23.96
CA LEU A 340 -21.87 -0.92 -24.70
C LEU A 340 -23.13 -1.09 -25.55
N GLU A 341 -23.34 -2.28 -26.11
CA GLU A 341 -24.52 -2.59 -26.93
C GLU A 341 -25.78 -2.78 -26.07
N GLU A 342 -25.64 -3.39 -24.88
CA GLU A 342 -26.71 -3.54 -23.88
C GLU A 342 -27.34 -2.18 -23.50
N ILE A 343 -26.50 -1.16 -23.32
CA ILE A 343 -26.97 0.20 -23.01
C ILE A 343 -27.32 1.03 -24.26
N GLY A 344 -27.41 0.39 -25.44
CA GLY A 344 -27.91 0.98 -26.69
C GLY A 344 -26.88 1.76 -27.51
N TYR A 345 -25.58 1.70 -27.20
CA TYR A 345 -24.49 2.37 -27.95
C TYR A 345 -23.91 1.46 -29.04
N ASN A 346 -24.72 1.11 -30.05
CA ASN A 346 -24.42 0.14 -31.10
C ASN A 346 -24.03 0.74 -32.44
N LYS A 347 -24.01 2.07 -32.59
CA LYS A 347 -23.65 2.76 -33.84
C LYS A 347 -22.38 3.59 -33.65
N LEU A 348 -21.56 3.70 -34.69
CA LEU A 348 -20.43 4.62 -34.74
C LEU A 348 -20.78 5.83 -35.63
N ASP A 349 -20.42 7.02 -35.20
CA ASP A 349 -20.46 8.22 -36.02
C ASP A 349 -19.27 8.28 -37.00
N SER A 350 -19.21 9.33 -37.82
CA SER A 350 -18.13 9.53 -38.82
C SER A 350 -16.75 9.72 -38.20
N ALA A 351 -16.67 10.04 -36.89
CA ALA A 351 -15.43 10.17 -36.11
C ALA A 351 -15.09 8.89 -35.35
N GLY A 352 -15.85 7.80 -35.52
CA GLY A 352 -15.65 6.53 -34.81
C GLY A 352 -16.15 6.55 -33.37
N VAL A 353 -16.97 7.52 -32.96
CA VAL A 353 -17.52 7.60 -31.60
C VAL A 353 -18.88 6.89 -31.55
N ARG A 354 -19.11 6.06 -30.55
CA ARG A 354 -20.36 5.35 -30.33
C ARG A 354 -21.50 6.31 -29.98
N THR A 355 -22.68 6.02 -30.59
CA THR A 355 -23.92 6.78 -30.38
C THR A 355 -25.05 5.83 -30.05
N ASN A 356 -26.00 6.27 -29.23
CA ASN A 356 -27.25 5.55 -28.98
C ASN A 356 -28.34 5.93 -29.97
N GLY A 357 -29.52 5.32 -29.83
CA GLY A 357 -30.69 5.60 -30.70
C GLY A 357 -31.18 7.05 -30.71
N ALA A 358 -30.91 7.81 -29.63
CA ALA A 358 -31.21 9.24 -29.51
C ALA A 358 -30.07 10.15 -30.04
N GLY A 359 -29.02 9.58 -30.60
CA GLY A 359 -27.86 10.33 -31.10
C GLY A 359 -26.91 10.83 -30.03
N LYS A 360 -27.08 10.43 -28.75
CA LYS A 360 -26.16 10.78 -27.66
C LYS A 360 -24.84 10.01 -27.83
N LYS A 361 -23.71 10.72 -27.70
CA LYS A 361 -22.38 10.18 -27.96
C LYS A 361 -21.68 9.80 -26.66
N LEU A 362 -20.81 8.80 -26.70
CA LEU A 362 -19.87 8.49 -25.61
C LEU A 362 -18.65 9.41 -25.68
N LYS A 363 -18.78 10.60 -25.09
CA LYS A 363 -17.72 11.60 -24.98
C LYS A 363 -17.60 12.07 -23.55
N PHE A 364 -16.40 11.95 -22.99
CA PHE A 364 -16.13 12.29 -21.61
C PHE A 364 -14.87 13.13 -21.48
N GLU A 365 -14.79 13.93 -20.42
CA GLU A 365 -13.58 14.57 -19.96
C GLU A 365 -12.99 13.76 -18.79
N LEU A 366 -11.69 13.45 -18.86
CA LEU A 366 -10.91 12.81 -17.78
C LEU A 366 -9.99 13.83 -17.15
N LEU A 367 -10.33 14.28 -15.95
CA LEU A 367 -9.48 15.19 -15.17
C LEU A 367 -8.24 14.48 -14.68
N VAL A 368 -7.08 15.13 -14.80
CA VAL A 368 -5.81 14.65 -14.24
C VAL A 368 -4.97 15.81 -13.69
N ASN A 369 -4.28 15.57 -12.55
CA ASN A 369 -3.28 16.50 -12.03
C ASN A 369 -2.06 16.54 -12.95
N LYS A 370 -1.82 17.70 -13.63
CA LYS A 370 -0.72 17.90 -14.59
C LYS A 370 0.67 17.82 -13.97
N GLU A 371 0.79 18.03 -12.66
CA GLU A 371 2.07 18.03 -11.96
C GLU A 371 2.61 16.61 -11.74
N ASN A 372 1.74 15.59 -11.82
CA ASN A 372 2.14 14.18 -11.73
C ASN A 372 2.26 13.57 -13.14
N ARG A 373 3.50 13.48 -13.64
CA ARG A 373 3.79 13.00 -15.00
C ARG A 373 3.35 11.56 -15.25
N LEU A 374 3.41 10.70 -14.23
CA LEU A 374 2.99 9.30 -14.35
C LEU A 374 1.48 9.22 -14.59
N ARG A 375 0.69 9.99 -13.83
CA ARG A 375 -0.77 10.05 -14.00
C ARG A 375 -1.16 10.64 -15.35
N VAL A 376 -0.48 11.70 -15.80
CA VAL A 376 -0.74 12.26 -17.15
C VAL A 376 -0.46 11.23 -18.23
N THR A 377 0.65 10.50 -18.15
CA THR A 377 0.97 9.43 -19.11
C THR A 377 -0.09 8.33 -19.09
N ALA A 378 -0.50 7.86 -17.91
CA ALA A 378 -1.56 6.86 -17.75
C ALA A 378 -2.89 7.36 -18.32
N ALA A 379 -3.29 8.62 -18.07
CA ALA A 379 -4.52 9.20 -18.62
C ALA A 379 -4.54 9.19 -20.16
N ARG A 380 -3.42 9.48 -20.80
CA ARG A 380 -3.29 9.45 -22.27
C ARG A 380 -3.38 8.02 -22.82
N ILE A 381 -2.82 7.02 -22.14
CA ILE A 381 -2.96 5.61 -22.49
C ILE A 381 -4.44 5.20 -22.38
N ILE A 382 -5.11 5.55 -21.27
CA ILE A 382 -6.53 5.29 -21.05
C ILE A 382 -7.38 5.87 -22.18
N ALA A 383 -7.20 7.15 -22.51
CA ALA A 383 -7.95 7.82 -23.56
C ALA A 383 -7.76 7.13 -24.93
N LYS A 384 -6.52 6.75 -25.26
CA LYS A 384 -6.20 6.01 -26.48
C LYS A 384 -6.92 4.66 -26.53
N ARG A 385 -6.84 3.86 -25.44
CA ARG A 385 -7.47 2.53 -25.40
C ARG A 385 -8.98 2.60 -25.50
N LEU A 386 -9.62 3.53 -24.80
CA LEU A 386 -11.08 3.70 -24.87
C LEU A 386 -11.55 4.17 -26.27
N SER A 387 -10.72 4.92 -26.98
CA SER A 387 -11.05 5.33 -28.37
C SER A 387 -11.17 4.14 -29.34
N GLU A 388 -10.45 3.05 -29.09
CA GLU A 388 -10.53 1.81 -29.89
C GLU A 388 -11.90 1.13 -29.79
N TYR A 389 -12.67 1.44 -28.74
CA TYR A 389 -14.04 0.97 -28.52
C TYR A 389 -15.11 2.03 -28.86
N GLY A 390 -14.71 3.16 -29.40
CA GLY A 390 -15.62 4.26 -29.74
C GLY A 390 -16.03 5.13 -28.54
N ILE A 391 -15.29 5.06 -27.43
CA ILE A 391 -15.45 5.96 -26.28
C ILE A 391 -14.41 7.08 -26.41
N SER A 392 -14.85 8.31 -26.72
CA SER A 392 -13.98 9.47 -26.85
C SER A 392 -13.69 10.07 -25.48
N VAL A 393 -12.42 10.14 -25.09
CA VAL A 393 -11.99 10.71 -23.81
C VAL A 393 -11.02 11.86 -24.07
N ASN A 394 -11.38 13.07 -23.61
CA ASN A 394 -10.52 14.23 -23.60
C ASN A 394 -9.76 14.29 -22.25
N VAL A 395 -8.43 14.28 -22.27
CA VAL A 395 -7.60 14.42 -21.07
C VAL A 395 -7.48 15.89 -20.70
N ALA A 396 -8.09 16.29 -19.58
CA ALA A 396 -8.05 17.65 -19.07
C ALA A 396 -6.99 17.77 -17.96
N GLU A 397 -5.84 18.30 -18.33
CA GLU A 397 -4.70 18.50 -17.42
C GLU A 397 -4.90 19.79 -16.61
N LYS A 398 -5.10 19.68 -15.30
CA LYS A 398 -5.32 20.79 -14.36
C LYS A 398 -4.18 20.92 -13.37
N SER A 399 -3.94 22.12 -12.82
CA SER A 399 -3.10 22.27 -11.64
C SER A 399 -3.69 21.48 -10.46
N PHE A 400 -2.89 21.10 -9.47
CA PHE A 400 -3.40 20.37 -8.30
C PHE A 400 -4.54 21.12 -7.59
N ALA A 401 -4.40 22.45 -7.48
CA ALA A 401 -5.44 23.30 -6.89
C ALA A 401 -6.75 23.28 -7.69
N ASP A 402 -6.69 23.45 -9.03
CA ASP A 402 -7.87 23.42 -9.88
C ASP A 402 -8.49 22.01 -9.96
N TYR A 403 -7.64 20.97 -9.96
CA TYR A 403 -8.07 19.58 -9.93
C TYR A 403 -8.87 19.27 -8.65
N THR A 404 -8.33 19.60 -7.48
CA THR A 404 -9.01 19.38 -6.20
C THR A 404 -10.27 20.23 -6.03
N ALA A 405 -10.26 21.47 -6.53
CA ALA A 405 -11.45 22.33 -6.54
C ALA A 405 -12.57 21.76 -7.43
N ALA A 406 -12.24 21.22 -8.60
CA ALA A 406 -13.20 20.56 -9.48
C ALA A 406 -13.81 19.31 -8.83
N LEU A 407 -13.00 18.47 -8.18
CA LEU A 407 -13.49 17.28 -7.45
C LEU A 407 -14.43 17.69 -6.30
N SER A 408 -14.03 18.65 -5.49
CA SER A 408 -14.81 19.10 -4.31
C SER A 408 -16.14 19.75 -4.70
N SER A 409 -16.21 20.44 -5.86
CA SER A 409 -17.43 21.06 -6.36
C SER A 409 -18.31 20.12 -7.18
N GLY A 410 -17.87 18.88 -7.48
CA GLY A 410 -18.57 17.95 -8.36
C GLY A 410 -18.53 18.33 -9.85
N ASN A 411 -17.68 19.28 -10.25
CA ASN A 411 -17.56 19.74 -11.63
C ASN A 411 -16.57 18.89 -12.43
N PHE A 412 -16.93 17.65 -12.68
CA PHE A 412 -16.18 16.68 -13.45
C PHE A 412 -17.09 15.58 -13.99
N GLN A 413 -16.62 14.83 -14.99
CA GLN A 413 -17.22 13.58 -15.45
C GLN A 413 -16.41 12.38 -14.96
N LEU A 414 -15.16 12.27 -15.42
CA LEU A 414 -14.19 11.27 -14.95
C LEU A 414 -12.98 11.96 -14.35
N TYR A 415 -12.31 11.32 -13.41
CA TYR A 415 -11.04 11.78 -12.86
C TYR A 415 -10.10 10.62 -12.60
N LEU A 416 -8.80 10.85 -12.78
CA LEU A 416 -7.74 9.89 -12.44
C LEU A 416 -7.12 10.28 -11.10
N ALA A 417 -7.27 9.43 -10.11
CA ALA A 417 -6.82 9.67 -8.74
C ALA A 417 -6.00 8.51 -8.16
N GLU A 418 -5.47 8.76 -6.99
CA GLU A 418 -4.80 7.79 -6.15
C GLU A 418 -5.32 7.92 -4.71
N VAL A 419 -5.52 6.79 -4.06
CA VAL A 419 -5.88 6.72 -2.64
C VAL A 419 -4.96 5.75 -1.91
N ALA A 420 -4.46 6.15 -0.74
CA ALA A 420 -3.79 5.24 0.18
C ALA A 420 -4.85 4.43 0.91
N ILE A 421 -4.79 3.11 0.77
CA ILE A 421 -5.62 2.17 1.54
C ILE A 421 -4.80 1.74 2.76
N THR A 422 -5.41 1.74 3.93
CA THR A 422 -4.75 1.32 5.17
C THR A 422 -4.38 -0.17 5.14
N PRO A 423 -3.36 -0.62 5.91
CA PRO A 423 -2.91 -2.02 5.87
C PRO A 423 -3.97 -3.04 6.32
N ASN A 424 -5.05 -2.63 6.98
CA ASN A 424 -6.24 -3.43 7.26
C ASN A 424 -7.22 -3.55 6.07
N MET A 425 -6.83 -3.05 4.89
CA MET A 425 -7.58 -3.11 3.62
C MET A 425 -8.90 -2.34 3.61
N ASP A 426 -9.04 -1.30 4.43
CA ASP A 426 -10.26 -0.50 4.45
C ASP A 426 -10.40 0.41 3.22
N ILE A 427 -11.41 0.12 2.41
CA ILE A 427 -11.77 0.88 1.21
C ILE A 427 -13.00 1.78 1.42
N SER A 428 -13.52 1.89 2.65
CA SER A 428 -14.74 2.68 2.96
C SER A 428 -14.60 4.12 2.49
N SER A 429 -13.43 4.74 2.66
CA SER A 429 -13.16 6.11 2.22
C SER A 429 -13.30 6.31 0.70
N LEU A 430 -13.21 5.24 -0.09
CA LEU A 430 -13.25 5.24 -1.55
C LEU A 430 -14.66 5.04 -2.11
N ILE A 431 -15.51 4.24 -1.42
CA ILE A 431 -16.77 3.76 -1.97
C ILE A 431 -18.01 4.20 -1.19
N THR A 432 -17.84 4.79 0.00
CA THR A 432 -18.96 5.27 0.81
C THR A 432 -19.21 6.75 0.51
N GLU A 433 -20.48 7.14 0.36
CA GLU A 433 -20.87 8.55 0.20
C GLU A 433 -20.29 9.41 1.32
N GLY A 434 -19.64 10.52 0.97
CA GLY A 434 -18.94 11.39 1.92
C GLY A 434 -17.56 10.89 2.34
N GLY A 435 -17.10 9.75 1.83
CA GLY A 435 -15.73 9.27 2.02
C GLY A 435 -14.71 10.24 1.39
N SER A 436 -13.54 10.36 1.99
CA SER A 436 -12.53 11.36 1.58
C SER A 436 -12.00 11.20 0.15
N ALA A 437 -12.18 10.04 -0.45
CA ALA A 437 -11.81 9.72 -1.83
C ALA A 437 -13.01 9.34 -2.73
N ALA A 438 -14.25 9.44 -2.20
CA ALA A 438 -15.48 9.02 -2.86
C ALA A 438 -16.16 10.17 -3.64
N TYR A 439 -15.39 10.93 -4.40
CA TYR A 439 -15.94 12.03 -5.20
C TYR A 439 -16.90 11.50 -6.28
N GLY A 440 -18.09 12.10 -6.34
CA GLY A 440 -19.14 11.74 -7.31
C GLY A 440 -19.95 10.49 -6.96
N ILE A 441 -19.65 9.79 -5.87
CA ILE A 441 -20.42 8.64 -5.38
C ILE A 441 -21.66 9.16 -4.66
N LYS A 442 -22.82 8.63 -5.05
CA LYS A 442 -24.12 8.91 -4.42
C LYS A 442 -24.64 7.66 -3.71
N LYS A 443 -25.39 7.88 -2.63
CA LYS A 443 -26.15 6.82 -2.00
C LYS A 443 -27.25 6.36 -2.98
N PRO A 444 -27.44 5.04 -3.20
CA PRO A 444 -28.55 4.55 -4.00
C PRO A 444 -29.87 5.06 -3.40
N GLU A 445 -30.69 5.69 -4.21
CA GLU A 445 -32.06 6.01 -3.79
C GLU A 445 -32.78 4.67 -3.57
N LYS A 446 -33.24 4.43 -2.34
CA LYS A 446 -34.16 3.30 -2.09
C LYS A 446 -35.36 3.54 -2.98
N LYS A 447 -35.63 2.64 -3.95
CA LYS A 447 -36.89 2.66 -4.67
C LYS A 447 -38.01 2.61 -3.63
N ALA A 448 -38.79 3.67 -3.57
CA ALA A 448 -40.00 3.66 -2.75
C ALA A 448 -40.86 2.51 -3.27
N ASP A 449 -41.19 1.58 -2.38
CA ASP A 449 -42.15 0.52 -2.69
C ASP A 449 -43.40 1.18 -3.25
N GLU A 450 -43.73 0.91 -4.50
CA GLU A 450 -45.05 1.22 -5.08
C GLU A 450 -46.07 0.42 -4.26
N LYS A 451 -46.64 1.07 -3.25
CA LYS A 451 -47.86 0.57 -2.61
C LYS A 451 -48.96 0.50 -3.65
N THR A 452 -49.12 -0.66 -4.23
CA THR A 452 -50.34 -1.00 -4.95
C THR A 452 -51.44 -1.15 -3.88
N GLU A 453 -52.28 -0.13 -3.73
CA GLU A 453 -53.53 -0.26 -3.03
C GLU A 453 -54.42 -1.25 -3.81
N GLN A 454 -54.47 -2.48 -3.37
CA GLN A 454 -55.55 -3.43 -3.70
C GLN A 454 -56.48 -3.57 -2.49
N THR A 455 -57.59 -2.87 -2.58
CA THR A 455 -58.81 -3.21 -1.84
C THR A 455 -59.42 -4.50 -2.37
N GLY A 456 -59.59 -5.49 -1.50
CA GLY A 456 -60.35 -6.70 -1.85
C GLY A 456 -60.12 -7.89 -0.90
N SER A 457 -61.02 -8.03 0.05
CA SER A 457 -61.16 -9.16 0.95
C SER A 457 -61.24 -10.51 0.26
N THR A 458 -60.47 -11.51 0.69
CA THR A 458 -61.00 -12.86 0.93
C THR A 458 -59.94 -13.71 1.69
N GLU A 459 -60.35 -14.31 2.76
CA GLU A 459 -59.61 -15.33 3.50
C GLU A 459 -59.33 -16.58 2.65
N SER A 460 -58.11 -17.06 2.64
CA SER A 460 -57.80 -18.48 2.54
C SER A 460 -56.40 -18.79 3.07
N THR A 461 -56.43 -19.75 3.93
CA THR A 461 -55.36 -20.42 4.66
C THR A 461 -54.15 -20.86 3.85
N ALA A 462 -52.97 -20.61 4.49
CA ALA A 462 -51.82 -21.47 4.69
C ALA A 462 -50.87 -21.79 3.56
N SER A 463 -49.75 -21.51 3.77
CA SER A 463 -48.48 -22.19 3.99
C SER A 463 -47.36 -21.16 3.92
N GLU A 464 -46.75 -20.92 5.04
CA GLU A 464 -45.52 -20.16 5.20
C GLU A 464 -44.42 -20.87 4.42
N ALA A 465 -44.16 -20.43 3.18
CA ALA A 465 -42.85 -20.54 2.57
C ALA A 465 -42.17 -19.20 2.87
N GLU A 466 -41.29 -19.19 3.85
CA GLU A 466 -40.30 -18.11 4.03
C GLU A 466 -39.50 -17.98 2.72
N GLN A 467 -39.96 -17.13 1.82
CA GLN A 467 -39.11 -16.56 0.81
C GLN A 467 -38.23 -15.54 1.54
N THR A 468 -37.02 -15.96 1.88
CA THR A 468 -35.92 -15.05 2.23
C THR A 468 -35.79 -14.10 1.05
N GLU A 469 -36.31 -12.87 1.20
CA GLU A 469 -35.92 -11.75 0.32
C GLU A 469 -34.41 -11.62 0.43
N GLU A 470 -33.68 -12.01 -0.60
CA GLU A 470 -32.26 -11.66 -0.74
C GLU A 470 -32.20 -10.14 -0.73
N GLN A 471 -31.86 -9.57 0.43
CA GLN A 471 -31.57 -8.15 0.54
C GLN A 471 -30.33 -7.88 -0.32
N ASN A 472 -30.52 -7.24 -1.48
CA ASN A 472 -29.44 -6.76 -2.33
C ASN A 472 -28.67 -5.65 -1.58
N LEU A 473 -27.66 -6.04 -0.80
CA LEU A 473 -26.80 -5.11 -0.05
C LEU A 473 -25.93 -4.31 -1.02
N THR A 474 -25.80 -3.02 -0.76
CA THR A 474 -24.86 -2.17 -1.49
C THR A 474 -23.40 -2.49 -1.14
N ALA A 475 -22.45 -2.10 -1.98
CA ALA A 475 -21.01 -2.26 -1.71
C ALA A 475 -20.62 -1.65 -0.35
N ALA A 476 -21.18 -0.49 0.03
CA ALA A 476 -20.90 0.15 1.32
C ALA A 476 -21.42 -0.66 2.53
N GLU A 477 -22.60 -1.25 2.41
CA GLU A 477 -23.18 -2.13 3.45
C GLU A 477 -22.38 -3.44 3.58
N LEU A 478 -21.92 -3.99 2.46
CA LEU A 478 -21.08 -5.19 2.43
C LEU A 478 -19.69 -4.96 3.02
N VAL A 479 -19.08 -3.79 2.82
CA VAL A 479 -17.82 -3.43 3.50
C VAL A 479 -18.02 -3.44 5.01
N SER A 480 -19.08 -2.80 5.50
CA SER A 480 -19.39 -2.80 6.94
C SER A 480 -19.59 -4.23 7.48
N GLY A 481 -20.33 -5.07 6.75
CA GLY A 481 -20.57 -6.47 7.09
C GLY A 481 -19.30 -7.32 7.05
N PHE A 482 -18.39 -7.06 6.09
CA PHE A 482 -17.11 -7.76 6.00
C PHE A 482 -16.27 -7.55 7.26
N TYR A 483 -16.13 -6.32 7.73
CA TYR A 483 -15.41 -6.03 8.97
C TYR A 483 -16.14 -6.51 10.22
N ALA A 484 -17.46 -6.58 10.20
CA ALA A 484 -18.26 -7.20 11.27
C ALA A 484 -18.19 -8.74 11.25
N GLY A 485 -17.65 -9.36 10.21
CA GLY A 485 -17.58 -10.82 10.04
C GLY A 485 -18.90 -11.46 9.59
N THR A 486 -19.83 -10.66 9.06
CA THR A 486 -21.15 -11.15 8.56
C THR A 486 -21.14 -11.46 7.06
N ASN A 487 -20.18 -10.89 6.31
CA ASN A 487 -20.02 -11.12 4.87
C ASN A 487 -18.59 -11.59 4.56
N THR A 488 -18.45 -12.33 3.47
CA THR A 488 -17.13 -12.80 3.01
C THR A 488 -16.46 -11.78 2.09
N LEU A 489 -15.14 -11.91 1.90
CA LEU A 489 -14.40 -11.13 0.91
C LEU A 489 -14.89 -11.43 -0.51
N ALA A 490 -15.39 -12.64 -0.77
CA ALA A 490 -15.94 -13.03 -2.07
C ALA A 490 -17.24 -12.29 -2.38
N ASP A 491 -18.18 -12.21 -1.40
CA ASP A 491 -19.44 -11.48 -1.55
C ASP A 491 -19.16 -9.99 -1.84
N LEU A 492 -18.31 -9.37 -1.03
CA LEU A 492 -17.92 -7.99 -1.20
C LEU A 492 -17.27 -7.75 -2.58
N SER A 493 -16.35 -8.62 -2.99
CA SER A 493 -15.66 -8.49 -4.27
C SER A 493 -16.60 -8.64 -5.47
N SER A 494 -17.59 -9.54 -5.39
CA SER A 494 -18.60 -9.73 -6.43
C SER A 494 -19.45 -8.47 -6.64
N VAL A 495 -19.96 -7.89 -5.56
CA VAL A 495 -20.80 -6.68 -5.66
C VAL A 495 -19.98 -5.48 -6.11
N LEU A 496 -18.74 -5.32 -5.63
CA LEU A 496 -17.84 -4.26 -6.10
C LEU A 496 -17.57 -4.33 -7.61
N GLN A 497 -17.43 -5.55 -8.17
CA GLN A 497 -17.27 -5.70 -9.63
C GLN A 497 -18.56 -5.38 -10.40
N THR A 498 -19.71 -5.70 -9.83
CA THR A 498 -21.02 -5.43 -10.47
C THR A 498 -21.37 -3.95 -10.41
N GLU A 499 -21.25 -3.32 -9.25
CA GLU A 499 -21.56 -1.90 -9.08
C GLU A 499 -20.51 -0.99 -9.71
N MET A 500 -19.24 -1.39 -9.71
CA MET A 500 -18.10 -0.62 -10.22
C MET A 500 -18.13 0.84 -9.74
N PRO A 501 -18.17 1.11 -8.43
CA PRO A 501 -18.29 2.48 -7.91
C PRO A 501 -17.11 3.37 -8.32
N VAL A 502 -15.94 2.78 -8.49
CA VAL A 502 -14.74 3.32 -9.13
C VAL A 502 -14.12 2.24 -10.01
N ILE A 503 -13.25 2.62 -10.95
CA ILE A 503 -12.58 1.67 -11.84
C ILE A 503 -11.12 1.50 -11.39
N PRO A 504 -10.78 0.42 -10.67
CA PRO A 504 -9.41 0.14 -10.24
C PRO A 504 -8.48 -0.08 -11.42
N LEU A 505 -7.28 0.51 -11.40
CA LEU A 505 -6.28 0.39 -12.46
C LEU A 505 -5.06 -0.39 -12.02
N CYS A 506 -4.37 0.11 -10.99
CA CYS A 506 -3.14 -0.50 -10.50
C CYS A 506 -2.83 -0.04 -9.08
N TYR A 507 -1.95 -0.79 -8.40
CA TYR A 507 -1.39 -0.43 -7.12
C TYR A 507 0.04 0.04 -7.32
N ARG A 508 0.33 1.31 -6.96
CA ARG A 508 1.66 1.88 -7.09
C ARG A 508 2.66 1.20 -6.15
N THR A 509 3.90 1.01 -6.61
CA THR A 509 5.00 0.53 -5.77
C THR A 509 5.98 1.66 -5.50
N GLY A 510 6.62 1.63 -4.34
CA GLY A 510 7.85 2.35 -4.10
C GLY A 510 9.04 1.58 -4.68
N VAL A 511 10.19 2.23 -4.71
CA VAL A 511 11.44 1.64 -5.21
C VAL A 511 12.56 1.88 -4.20
N LEU A 512 13.17 0.80 -3.72
CA LEU A 512 14.41 0.84 -2.98
C LEU A 512 15.56 0.59 -3.95
N PHE A 513 16.37 1.60 -4.18
CA PHE A 513 17.65 1.51 -4.91
C PHE A 513 18.78 1.23 -3.93
N TYR A 514 19.76 0.43 -4.33
CA TYR A 514 20.95 0.17 -3.53
C TYR A 514 22.16 -0.18 -4.39
N ASN A 515 23.34 0.13 -3.87
CA ASN A 515 24.62 -0.10 -4.52
C ASN A 515 24.81 -1.60 -4.83
N ASP A 516 25.39 -1.93 -5.98
CA ASP A 516 25.66 -3.30 -6.43
C ASP A 516 26.50 -4.12 -5.45
N LYS A 517 27.30 -3.46 -4.63
CA LYS A 517 28.16 -4.07 -3.60
C LYS A 517 27.39 -4.52 -2.36
N ILE A 518 26.12 -4.11 -2.20
CA ILE A 518 25.29 -4.56 -1.08
C ILE A 518 24.60 -5.87 -1.48
N GLU A 519 24.73 -6.86 -0.59
CA GLU A 519 24.10 -8.15 -0.74
C GLU A 519 23.09 -8.41 0.38
N ASN A 520 22.24 -9.44 0.18
CA ASN A 520 21.22 -9.90 1.12
C ASN A 520 20.08 -8.87 1.38
N VAL A 521 19.86 -7.91 0.46
CA VAL A 521 18.71 -7.03 0.50
C VAL A 521 17.47 -7.82 0.06
N ASN A 522 16.63 -8.21 1.02
CA ASN A 522 15.44 -9.01 0.77
C ASN A 522 14.30 -8.65 1.73
N ASN A 523 13.09 -9.11 1.43
CA ASN A 523 11.87 -8.93 2.24
C ASN A 523 11.55 -7.48 2.66
N SER A 524 12.12 -6.49 1.97
CA SER A 524 11.80 -5.08 2.19
C SER A 524 10.32 -4.84 1.92
N SER A 525 9.64 -4.12 2.81
CA SER A 525 8.22 -3.79 2.73
C SER A 525 7.97 -2.32 3.05
N CYS A 526 6.75 -1.82 2.83
CA CYS A 526 6.39 -0.45 3.21
C CYS A 526 6.45 -0.22 4.73
N SER A 527 6.27 -1.26 5.53
CA SER A 527 6.40 -1.21 6.99
C SER A 527 7.87 -1.21 7.44
N ASP A 528 8.76 -1.90 6.71
CA ASP A 528 10.20 -1.91 6.99
C ASP A 528 11.01 -2.09 5.69
N ILE A 529 11.44 -0.99 5.09
CA ILE A 529 12.26 -1.01 3.88
C ILE A 529 13.66 -1.58 4.10
N TYR A 530 14.15 -1.58 5.33
CA TYR A 530 15.46 -2.11 5.74
C TYR A 530 15.33 -3.46 6.47
N PHE A 531 14.29 -4.23 6.19
CA PHE A 531 13.94 -5.46 6.92
C PHE A 531 15.14 -6.38 7.16
N SER A 532 15.95 -6.62 6.14
CA SER A 532 17.09 -7.55 6.20
C SER A 532 18.43 -6.89 6.52
N ILE A 533 18.46 -5.66 7.08
CA ILE A 533 19.73 -4.94 7.36
C ILE A 533 20.67 -5.70 8.30
N ASP A 534 20.13 -6.58 9.14
CA ASP A 534 20.91 -7.43 10.04
C ASP A 534 21.76 -8.46 9.29
N SER A 535 21.39 -8.78 8.04
CA SER A 535 22.09 -9.72 7.17
C SER A 535 22.85 -9.04 6.01
N TYR A 536 22.82 -7.71 5.90
CA TYR A 536 23.54 -7.02 4.85
C TYR A 536 25.04 -7.25 4.95
N SER A 537 25.66 -7.49 3.79
CA SER A 537 27.10 -7.41 3.61
C SER A 537 27.43 -6.42 2.50
N VAL A 538 28.56 -5.72 2.62
CA VAL A 538 28.97 -4.71 1.64
C VAL A 538 30.40 -5.02 1.20
N GLY A 539 30.59 -5.35 -0.08
CA GLY A 539 31.90 -5.49 -0.71
C GLY A 539 32.70 -4.19 -0.75
N GLU A 540 34.00 -4.29 -0.95
CA GLU A 540 34.89 -3.14 -1.16
C GLU A 540 34.67 -2.44 -2.52
#